data_c4dd61ae6fe0c430ecf00e47464c8e7d
#
_entry.id   c4dd61ae6fe0c430ecf00e47464c8e7d
#
_cell.length_a   1.000
_cell.length_b   1.000
_cell.length_c   1.000
_cell.angle_alpha   90.00
_cell.angle_beta   90.00
_cell.angle_gamma   90.00
#
_symmetry.space_group_name_H-M   'P 1'
#
loop_
_entity.id
_entity.type
_entity.pdbx_description
1 polymer ?
#
loop_
_entity_poly.entity_id
_entity_poly.type
_entity_poly.pdbx_seq_one_letter_code
_entity_poly.pdbx_strand_id
1 'polypeptide(L)'
;YNAKETDSLYKHIPFYIRLNRGTKQAVGYFYHNTAECDFNMGREKRNYWHRYSSYRTDAGDIDLFLIAGPSIREIIERYTDLTGKSVMLPKAALGYLGSSMYYPELPENSDDAVLDFIDTTREEGIPADGFQLSSGYCAVETAEGIKRCTFTWNNKRFKDPADWFAQMVKRGIIVSPNIKPGMLLVHPLLEEMKAKDMFLPASDDNAGVDGLAVGTWWGGPGLFVDFTKQSTREHWKQYIKDT
;
A
#
# COMPACT_ATOMS: atom_id res chain seq x y z
N TYR A 1 -1.35 -11.80 16.49
CA TYR A 1 -2.46 -11.15 15.80
C TYR A 1 -3.78 -11.86 16.07
N ASN A 2 -4.76 -11.14 16.56
CA ASN A 2 -6.13 -11.62 16.76
C ASN A 2 -7.07 -10.81 15.86
N ALA A 3 -7.50 -11.37 14.75
CA ALA A 3 -8.31 -10.69 13.75
C ALA A 3 -9.66 -10.14 14.25
N LYS A 4 -10.10 -10.56 15.44
CA LYS A 4 -11.33 -10.06 16.08
C LYS A 4 -11.12 -8.86 16.99
N GLU A 5 -9.89 -8.60 17.39
CA GLU A 5 -9.55 -7.62 18.43
C GLU A 5 -8.56 -6.56 17.94
N THR A 6 -7.90 -6.81 16.81
CA THR A 6 -6.92 -5.91 16.24
C THR A 6 -7.41 -5.36 14.91
N ASP A 7 -6.91 -4.19 14.53
CA ASP A 7 -7.16 -3.59 13.22
C ASP A 7 -6.82 -4.55 12.08
N SER A 8 -7.48 -4.35 10.96
CA SER A 8 -7.22 -5.09 9.73
C SER A 8 -5.78 -4.90 9.27
N LEU A 9 -5.16 -5.96 8.75
CA LEU A 9 -3.87 -5.88 8.08
C LEU A 9 -3.99 -5.12 6.76
N TYR A 10 -2.94 -4.41 6.37
CA TYR A 10 -2.92 -3.62 5.12
C TYR A 10 -2.96 -4.45 3.84
N LYS A 11 -2.62 -5.75 3.91
CA LYS A 11 -2.66 -6.67 2.77
C LYS A 11 -3.54 -7.85 3.08
N HIS A 12 -4.50 -8.07 2.17
CA HIS A 12 -5.39 -9.21 2.20
C HIS A 12 -5.25 -9.94 0.87
N ILE A 13 -4.85 -11.21 0.93
CA ILE A 13 -4.75 -12.08 -0.24
C ILE A 13 -5.59 -13.31 0.07
N PRO A 14 -6.72 -13.53 -0.63
CA PRO A 14 -7.62 -14.65 -0.36
C PRO A 14 -7.04 -15.97 -0.92
N PHE A 15 -5.81 -16.28 -0.50
CA PHE A 15 -5.04 -17.45 -0.92
C PHE A 15 -4.42 -18.14 0.29
N TYR A 16 -4.56 -19.46 0.35
CA TYR A 16 -3.86 -20.28 1.34
C TYR A 16 -3.42 -21.62 0.77
N ILE A 17 -2.47 -22.26 1.40
CA ILE A 17 -1.96 -23.57 1.02
C ILE A 17 -2.27 -24.56 2.14
N ARG A 18 -2.90 -25.69 1.79
CA ARG A 18 -3.12 -26.82 2.67
C ARG A 18 -2.05 -27.87 2.39
N LEU A 19 -1.22 -28.16 3.39
CA LEU A 19 -0.23 -29.22 3.36
C LEU A 19 -0.74 -30.44 4.14
N ASN A 20 -0.82 -31.58 3.47
CA ASN A 20 -1.05 -32.86 4.15
C ASN A 20 0.29 -33.38 4.70
N ARG A 21 0.41 -33.44 6.03
CA ARG A 21 1.65 -33.87 6.69
C ARG A 21 2.01 -35.33 6.46
N GLY A 22 1.01 -36.21 6.26
CA GLY A 22 1.21 -37.63 6.02
C GLY A 22 1.74 -37.90 4.61
N THR A 23 1.07 -37.38 3.58
CA THR A 23 1.44 -37.60 2.17
C THR A 23 2.48 -36.60 1.66
N LYS A 24 2.73 -35.51 2.39
CA LYS A 24 3.57 -34.37 1.98
C LYS A 24 3.03 -33.60 0.75
N GLN A 25 1.84 -33.94 0.30
CA GLN A 25 1.18 -33.24 -0.80
C GLN A 25 0.57 -31.92 -0.34
N ALA A 26 0.61 -30.93 -1.22
CA ALA A 26 0.04 -29.60 -0.97
C ALA A 26 -0.99 -29.22 -2.05
N VAL A 27 -1.95 -28.40 -1.67
CA VAL A 27 -2.94 -27.80 -2.58
C VAL A 27 -3.13 -26.33 -2.19
N GLY A 28 -3.03 -25.44 -3.16
CA GLY A 28 -3.34 -24.03 -3.02
C GLY A 28 -4.83 -23.77 -3.30
N TYR A 29 -5.42 -22.88 -2.53
CA TYR A 29 -6.79 -22.43 -2.67
C TYR A 29 -6.76 -20.91 -2.87
N PHE A 30 -7.11 -20.45 -4.06
CA PHE A 30 -7.21 -19.03 -4.39
C PHE A 30 -8.64 -18.67 -4.73
N TYR A 31 -9.24 -17.82 -3.92
CA TYR A 31 -10.57 -17.27 -4.15
C TYR A 31 -10.44 -15.94 -4.88
N HIS A 32 -10.77 -15.90 -6.16
CA HIS A 32 -10.68 -14.71 -7.00
C HIS A 32 -11.91 -13.82 -6.78
N ASN A 33 -11.98 -13.21 -5.61
CA ASN A 33 -13.05 -12.30 -5.24
C ASN A 33 -12.45 -11.15 -4.40
N THR A 34 -12.83 -9.91 -4.69
CA THR A 34 -12.37 -8.70 -4.00
C THR A 34 -13.35 -8.16 -2.96
N ALA A 35 -14.53 -8.79 -2.83
CA ALA A 35 -15.49 -8.43 -1.80
C ALA A 35 -15.00 -8.86 -0.41
N GLU A 36 -15.60 -8.28 0.62
CA GLU A 36 -15.33 -8.67 2.00
C GLU A 36 -15.62 -10.17 2.19
N CYS A 37 -14.70 -10.84 2.86
CA CYS A 37 -14.81 -12.28 3.05
C CYS A 37 -14.26 -12.75 4.40
N ASP A 38 -14.84 -13.84 4.89
CA ASP A 38 -14.43 -14.54 6.10
C ASP A 38 -13.85 -15.91 5.80
N PHE A 39 -12.70 -16.21 6.38
CA PHE A 39 -12.10 -17.54 6.39
C PHE A 39 -12.15 -18.14 7.79
N ASN A 40 -12.85 -19.27 7.94
CA ASN A 40 -12.79 -20.10 9.14
C ASN A 40 -11.92 -21.33 8.89
N MET A 41 -10.77 -21.39 9.54
CA MET A 41 -9.80 -22.50 9.41
C MET A 41 -9.93 -23.53 10.53
N GLY A 42 -11.16 -23.94 10.85
CA GLY A 42 -11.45 -24.97 11.86
C GLY A 42 -11.50 -24.43 13.30
N ARG A 43 -11.78 -23.14 13.48
CA ARG A 43 -12.02 -22.53 14.80
C ARG A 43 -13.38 -22.90 15.36
N GLU A 44 -14.41 -22.89 14.51
CA GLU A 44 -15.77 -23.22 14.93
C GLU A 44 -15.94 -24.72 15.13
N LYS A 45 -16.67 -25.06 16.20
CA LYS A 45 -16.99 -26.41 16.57
C LYS A 45 -18.48 -26.46 16.95
N ARG A 46 -19.25 -27.24 16.24
CA ARG A 46 -20.64 -27.52 16.59
C ARG A 46 -20.76 -28.91 17.20
N ASN A 47 -21.75 -29.11 18.09
CA ASN A 47 -21.93 -30.36 18.82
C ASN A 47 -22.04 -31.60 17.93
N TYR A 48 -22.64 -31.45 16.74
CA TYR A 48 -22.89 -32.56 15.79
C TYR A 48 -21.92 -32.63 14.63
N TRP A 49 -20.99 -31.64 14.49
CA TRP A 49 -20.06 -31.54 13.40
C TRP A 49 -18.63 -31.49 13.91
N HIS A 50 -17.75 -32.22 13.25
CA HIS A 50 -16.33 -32.07 13.50
C HIS A 50 -15.83 -30.69 13.06
N ARG A 51 -14.57 -30.41 13.30
CA ARG A 51 -13.94 -29.18 12.79
C ARG A 51 -14.08 -29.13 11.27
N TYR A 52 -14.48 -27.98 10.76
CA TYR A 52 -14.62 -27.71 9.33
C TYR A 52 -13.95 -26.39 8.97
N SER A 53 -13.62 -26.24 7.69
CA SER A 53 -13.21 -24.94 7.14
C SER A 53 -14.37 -24.37 6.34
N SER A 54 -14.55 -23.07 6.40
CA SER A 54 -15.54 -22.38 5.58
C SER A 54 -14.96 -21.09 5.00
N TYR A 55 -15.48 -20.72 3.85
CA TYR A 55 -15.32 -19.44 3.20
C TYR A 55 -16.70 -18.82 3.04
N ARG A 56 -16.80 -17.55 3.39
CA ARG A 56 -18.00 -16.74 3.21
C ARG A 56 -17.61 -15.44 2.53
N THR A 57 -18.42 -14.95 1.62
CA THR A 57 -18.30 -13.63 1.01
C THR A 57 -19.65 -12.95 1.02
N ASP A 58 -19.65 -11.63 1.14
CA ASP A 58 -20.88 -10.85 1.18
C ASP A 58 -21.37 -10.46 -0.21
N ALA A 59 -20.53 -10.59 -1.24
CA ALA A 59 -20.90 -10.30 -2.63
C ALA A 59 -20.08 -11.14 -3.63
N GLY A 60 -20.58 -11.21 -4.86
CA GLY A 60 -19.95 -11.92 -5.98
C GLY A 60 -20.14 -13.44 -5.94
N ASP A 61 -19.63 -14.10 -6.97
CA ASP A 61 -19.65 -15.55 -7.10
C ASP A 61 -18.45 -16.21 -6.41
N ILE A 62 -18.52 -17.54 -6.22
CA ILE A 62 -17.37 -18.31 -5.78
C ILE A 62 -16.55 -18.69 -7.01
N ASP A 63 -15.52 -17.88 -7.30
CA ASP A 63 -14.50 -18.17 -8.30
C ASP A 63 -13.26 -18.72 -7.60
N LEU A 64 -13.14 -20.05 -7.56
CA LEU A 64 -12.12 -20.78 -6.80
C LEU A 64 -11.15 -21.50 -7.72
N PHE A 65 -9.87 -21.14 -7.65
CA PHE A 65 -8.77 -21.85 -8.27
C PHE A 65 -8.17 -22.86 -7.28
N LEU A 66 -8.21 -24.13 -7.64
CA LEU A 66 -7.49 -25.20 -6.94
C LEU A 66 -6.15 -25.43 -7.64
N ILE A 67 -5.07 -25.08 -6.96
CA ILE A 67 -3.72 -25.15 -7.50
C ILE A 67 -3.04 -26.39 -6.93
N ALA A 68 -2.99 -27.45 -7.73
CA ALA A 68 -2.30 -28.68 -7.35
C ALA A 68 -0.79 -28.54 -7.54
N GLY A 69 -0.03 -29.13 -6.65
CA GLY A 69 1.43 -29.23 -6.76
C GLY A 69 1.98 -30.25 -5.78
N PRO A 70 3.10 -30.92 -6.11
CA PRO A 70 3.73 -31.82 -5.16
C PRO A 70 4.36 -31.07 -3.97
N SER A 71 4.70 -29.78 -4.15
CA SER A 71 5.31 -28.97 -3.10
C SER A 71 4.69 -27.57 -3.00
N ILE A 72 4.92 -26.90 -1.87
CA ILE A 72 4.53 -25.49 -1.66
C ILE A 72 5.17 -24.58 -2.71
N ARG A 73 6.44 -24.84 -3.08
CA ARG A 73 7.15 -24.04 -4.07
C ARG A 73 6.44 -24.04 -5.42
N GLU A 74 6.07 -25.20 -5.93
CA GLU A 74 5.39 -25.32 -7.21
C GLU A 74 3.98 -24.70 -7.20
N ILE A 75 3.30 -24.76 -6.05
CA ILE A 75 2.01 -24.05 -5.89
C ILE A 75 2.21 -22.55 -5.99
N ILE A 76 3.25 -21.99 -5.35
CA ILE A 76 3.56 -20.55 -5.43
C ILE A 76 3.95 -20.17 -6.85
N GLU A 77 4.75 -20.98 -7.54
CA GLU A 77 5.12 -20.77 -8.94
C GLU A 77 3.87 -20.68 -9.83
N ARG A 78 2.94 -21.66 -9.73
CA ARG A 78 1.69 -21.68 -10.48
C ARG A 78 0.74 -20.54 -10.10
N TYR A 79 0.66 -20.20 -8.81
CA TYR A 79 -0.12 -19.07 -8.34
C TYR A 79 0.40 -17.75 -8.94
N THR A 80 1.72 -17.57 -8.96
CA THR A 80 2.32 -16.36 -9.54
C THR A 80 2.31 -16.36 -11.07
N ASP A 81 2.25 -17.52 -11.73
CA ASP A 81 1.98 -17.61 -13.17
C ASP A 81 0.56 -17.14 -13.51
N LEU A 82 -0.41 -17.42 -12.63
CA LEU A 82 -1.79 -16.98 -12.77
C LEU A 82 -1.98 -15.49 -12.44
N THR A 83 -1.38 -15.02 -11.34
CA THR A 83 -1.64 -13.66 -10.79
C THR A 83 -0.60 -12.63 -11.17
N GLY A 84 0.47 -13.03 -11.78
CA GLY A 84 1.63 -12.20 -12.12
C GLY A 84 2.79 -12.39 -11.15
N LYS A 85 4.00 -12.39 -11.71
CA LYS A 85 5.24 -12.47 -10.93
C LYS A 85 5.68 -11.09 -10.48
N SER A 86 6.33 -11.02 -9.31
CA SER A 86 7.01 -9.81 -8.86
C SER A 86 8.09 -9.40 -9.86
N VAL A 87 8.25 -8.10 -10.05
CA VAL A 87 9.38 -7.57 -10.83
C VAL A 87 10.70 -7.91 -10.13
N MET A 88 11.75 -8.08 -10.91
CA MET A 88 13.10 -8.22 -10.37
C MET A 88 13.50 -6.89 -9.72
N LEU A 89 13.70 -6.91 -8.40
CA LEU A 89 14.15 -5.73 -7.67
C LEU A 89 15.62 -5.43 -7.97
N PRO A 90 16.03 -4.16 -8.02
CA PRO A 90 17.44 -3.80 -8.03
C PRO A 90 18.11 -4.28 -6.73
N LYS A 91 19.39 -4.63 -6.79
CA LYS A 91 20.12 -5.19 -5.64
C LYS A 91 20.04 -4.28 -4.39
N ALA A 92 20.10 -2.97 -4.59
CA ALA A 92 20.00 -1.98 -3.51
C ALA A 92 18.64 -2.04 -2.77
N ALA A 93 17.55 -2.42 -3.43
CA ALA A 93 16.24 -2.59 -2.78
C ALA A 93 16.15 -3.83 -1.87
N LEU A 94 17.17 -4.69 -1.86
CA LEU A 94 17.32 -5.85 -0.96
C LEU A 94 18.21 -5.52 0.26
N GLY A 95 18.81 -4.33 0.30
CA GLY A 95 19.65 -3.86 1.39
C GLY A 95 18.86 -3.17 2.50
N TYR A 96 19.55 -2.42 3.34
CA TYR A 96 18.92 -1.66 4.40
C TYR A 96 18.23 -0.41 3.83
N LEU A 97 16.93 -0.36 4.01
CA LEU A 97 16.08 0.78 3.66
C LEU A 97 15.65 1.48 4.96
N GLY A 98 16.30 2.58 5.29
CA GLY A 98 15.93 3.40 6.44
C GLY A 98 14.51 3.93 6.31
N SER A 99 13.80 4.07 7.42
CA SER A 99 12.50 4.72 7.46
C SER A 99 12.27 5.33 8.83
N SER A 100 11.74 6.53 8.86
CA SER A 100 11.40 7.22 10.11
C SER A 100 10.26 8.20 9.87
N MET A 101 9.38 8.32 10.84
CA MET A 101 8.42 9.43 10.90
C MET A 101 9.07 10.69 11.50
N TYR A 102 10.07 10.52 12.37
CA TYR A 102 10.69 11.63 13.09
C TYR A 102 11.34 12.66 12.16
N TYR A 103 12.27 12.24 11.32
CA TYR A 103 13.01 13.15 10.47
C TYR A 103 12.15 13.90 9.44
N PRO A 104 11.23 13.26 8.68
CA PRO A 104 10.36 13.97 7.74
C PRO A 104 9.29 14.84 8.41
N GLU A 105 9.09 14.75 9.72
CA GLU A 105 8.07 15.49 10.46
C GLU A 105 8.63 16.58 11.38
N LEU A 106 9.92 16.87 11.31
CA LEU A 106 10.50 18.04 11.99
C LEU A 106 9.75 19.31 11.54
N PRO A 107 9.68 20.34 12.38
CA PRO A 107 9.03 21.60 12.01
C PRO A 107 9.60 22.21 10.73
N GLU A 108 10.93 22.12 10.56
CA GLU A 108 11.70 22.62 9.42
C GLU A 108 12.98 21.80 9.22
N ASN A 109 13.65 21.97 8.07
CA ASN A 109 14.97 21.36 7.77
C ASN A 109 14.99 19.83 7.89
N SER A 110 13.89 19.17 7.54
CA SER A 110 13.82 17.70 7.46
C SER A 110 14.75 17.13 6.38
N ASP A 111 14.95 17.89 5.30
CA ASP A 111 15.89 17.60 4.22
C ASP A 111 17.33 17.41 4.77
N ASP A 112 17.84 18.39 5.51
CA ASP A 112 19.17 18.32 6.13
C ASP A 112 19.25 17.17 7.14
N ALA A 113 18.23 16.99 7.99
CA ALA A 113 18.23 15.95 9.03
C ALA A 113 18.25 14.51 8.45
N VAL A 114 17.62 14.27 7.31
CA VAL A 114 17.71 12.96 6.63
C VAL A 114 19.08 12.76 5.99
N LEU A 115 19.68 13.80 5.40
CA LEU A 115 21.05 13.72 4.86
C LEU A 115 22.07 13.43 5.97
N ASP A 116 21.97 14.10 7.11
CA ASP A 116 22.82 13.88 8.28
C ASP A 116 22.67 12.45 8.83
N PHE A 117 21.44 11.93 8.86
CA PHE A 117 21.19 10.53 9.24
C PHE A 117 21.94 9.56 8.31
N ILE A 118 21.87 9.77 7.00
CA ILE A 118 22.57 8.92 6.03
C ILE A 118 24.08 9.02 6.18
N ASP A 119 24.60 10.24 6.34
CA ASP A 119 26.04 10.45 6.51
C ASP A 119 26.54 9.81 7.81
N THR A 120 25.79 9.95 8.92
CA THR A 120 26.09 9.29 10.21
C THR A 120 26.11 7.76 10.08
N THR A 121 25.14 7.15 9.37
CA THR A 121 25.15 5.69 9.19
C THR A 121 26.40 5.20 8.47
N ARG A 122 26.92 6.00 7.55
CA ARG A 122 28.18 5.68 6.83
C ARG A 122 29.41 5.84 7.70
N GLU A 123 29.48 6.91 8.46
CA GLU A 123 30.59 7.15 9.41
C GLU A 123 30.70 6.03 10.44
N GLU A 124 29.55 5.50 10.87
CA GLU A 124 29.48 4.34 11.79
C GLU A 124 29.67 2.98 11.08
N GLY A 125 29.94 2.97 9.77
CA GLY A 125 30.16 1.76 8.99
C GLY A 125 28.90 0.92 8.78
N ILE A 126 27.71 1.49 8.92
CA ILE A 126 26.41 0.82 8.70
C ILE A 126 26.04 0.98 7.23
N PRO A 127 25.91 -0.12 6.46
CA PRO A 127 25.49 -0.01 5.08
C PRO A 127 24.03 0.44 5.00
N ALA A 128 23.77 1.46 4.18
CA ALA A 128 22.43 1.95 3.87
C ALA A 128 22.27 2.06 2.34
N ASP A 129 21.20 1.50 1.80
CA ASP A 129 20.93 1.45 0.37
C ASP A 129 19.74 2.32 -0.03
N GLY A 130 18.86 2.63 0.90
CA GLY A 130 17.70 3.46 0.61
C GLY A 130 17.09 4.13 1.84
N PHE A 131 16.19 5.07 1.56
CA PHE A 131 15.37 5.72 2.57
C PHE A 131 13.91 5.80 2.12
N GLN A 132 13.02 5.21 2.92
CA GLN A 132 11.57 5.32 2.72
C GLN A 132 11.07 6.59 3.39
N LEU A 133 10.74 7.59 2.59
CA LEU A 133 10.30 8.88 3.08
C LEU A 133 8.85 8.79 3.56
N SER A 134 8.66 8.96 4.86
CA SER A 134 7.34 9.03 5.49
C SER A 134 6.56 10.26 4.99
N SER A 135 5.24 10.18 5.00
CA SER A 135 4.33 11.18 4.45
C SER A 135 4.37 12.58 5.12
N GLY A 136 5.25 12.79 6.10
CA GLY A 136 5.51 14.11 6.68
C GLY A 136 6.04 15.15 5.67
N TYR A 137 6.70 14.70 4.60
CA TYR A 137 7.20 15.57 3.54
C TYR A 137 6.08 16.35 2.81
N CYS A 138 4.89 15.75 2.69
CA CYS A 138 3.73 16.33 2.01
C CYS A 138 2.67 16.88 2.98
N ALA A 139 3.05 17.19 4.22
CA ALA A 139 2.16 17.79 5.20
C ALA A 139 2.08 19.31 4.98
N VAL A 140 0.99 19.78 4.38
CA VAL A 140 0.75 21.17 3.99
C VAL A 140 -0.47 21.76 4.70
N GLU A 141 -0.54 23.09 4.74
CA GLU A 141 -1.69 23.82 5.27
C GLU A 141 -2.91 23.61 4.37
N THR A 142 -4.05 23.32 4.99
CA THR A 142 -5.36 23.21 4.34
C THR A 142 -6.42 23.96 5.15
N ALA A 143 -7.64 24.03 4.65
CA ALA A 143 -8.77 24.62 5.37
C ALA A 143 -9.06 23.94 6.74
N GLU A 144 -8.62 22.70 6.93
CA GLU A 144 -8.77 21.92 8.16
C GLU A 144 -7.45 21.77 8.94
N GLY A 145 -6.49 22.68 8.75
CA GLY A 145 -5.16 22.61 9.35
C GLY A 145 -4.18 21.82 8.51
N ILE A 146 -3.07 21.40 9.12
CA ILE A 146 -2.01 20.66 8.43
C ILE A 146 -2.48 19.24 8.10
N LYS A 147 -2.49 18.90 6.80
CA LYS A 147 -2.87 17.58 6.28
C LYS A 147 -1.79 17.05 5.34
N ARG A 148 -1.67 15.74 5.28
CA ARG A 148 -0.76 15.06 4.35
C ARG A 148 -1.43 14.91 2.99
N CYS A 149 -0.97 15.70 2.03
CA CYS A 149 -1.53 15.79 0.68
C CYS A 149 -0.51 15.26 -0.33
N THR A 150 -0.78 14.09 -0.88
CA THR A 150 0.06 13.45 -1.91
C THR A 150 0.31 14.41 -3.09
N PHE A 151 1.48 14.39 -3.70
CA PHE A 151 1.89 15.31 -4.77
C PHE A 151 2.04 16.76 -4.35
N THR A 152 2.30 17.00 -3.06
CA THR A 152 2.72 18.31 -2.55
C THR A 152 4.00 18.18 -1.74
N TRP A 153 4.68 19.29 -1.53
CA TRP A 153 5.85 19.37 -0.68
C TRP A 153 5.68 20.43 0.40
N ASN A 154 6.10 20.11 1.60
CA ASN A 154 6.25 21.12 2.67
C ASN A 154 7.63 21.78 2.54
N ASN A 155 7.67 22.96 1.92
CA ASN A 155 8.93 23.67 1.62
C ASN A 155 9.67 24.20 2.86
N LYS A 156 9.07 24.19 4.05
CA LYS A 156 9.80 24.45 5.30
C LYS A 156 10.63 23.23 5.72
N ARG A 157 10.13 22.03 5.39
CA ARG A 157 10.77 20.74 5.69
C ARG A 157 11.75 20.31 4.63
N PHE A 158 11.38 20.50 3.37
CA PHE A 158 12.17 20.19 2.18
C PHE A 158 12.21 21.42 1.30
N LYS A 159 13.28 22.20 1.43
CA LYS A 159 13.42 23.53 0.80
C LYS A 159 13.49 23.43 -0.72
N ASP A 160 14.26 22.49 -1.21
CA ASP A 160 14.42 22.15 -2.62
C ASP A 160 14.42 20.61 -2.76
N PRO A 161 13.24 20.00 -3.02
CA PRO A 161 13.13 18.55 -3.17
C PRO A 161 14.02 18.01 -4.29
N ALA A 162 14.15 18.72 -5.40
CA ALA A 162 14.94 18.26 -6.54
C ALA A 162 16.44 18.17 -6.19
N ASP A 163 16.99 19.20 -5.55
CA ASP A 163 18.37 19.17 -5.06
C ASP A 163 18.55 18.09 -3.98
N TRP A 164 17.60 17.96 -3.06
CA TRP A 164 17.65 16.94 -2.03
C TRP A 164 17.70 15.51 -2.63
N PHE A 165 16.86 15.21 -3.64
CA PHE A 165 16.93 13.93 -4.36
C PHE A 165 18.30 13.74 -5.04
N ALA A 166 18.85 14.80 -5.66
CA ALA A 166 20.16 14.74 -6.29
C ALA A 166 21.27 14.42 -5.26
N GLN A 167 21.18 14.99 -4.07
CA GLN A 167 22.10 14.70 -2.97
C GLN A 167 21.98 13.26 -2.45
N MET A 168 20.75 12.71 -2.35
CA MET A 168 20.53 11.31 -2.00
C MET A 168 21.09 10.36 -3.05
N VAL A 169 20.86 10.65 -4.34
CA VAL A 169 21.44 9.88 -5.46
C VAL A 169 22.96 9.93 -5.45
N LYS A 170 23.57 11.10 -5.20
CA LYS A 170 25.03 11.24 -5.06
C LYS A 170 25.60 10.39 -3.93
N ARG A 171 24.80 10.17 -2.89
CA ARG A 171 25.12 9.25 -1.78
C ARG A 171 24.78 7.78 -2.11
N GLY A 172 24.29 7.45 -3.32
CA GLY A 172 23.89 6.11 -3.72
C GLY A 172 22.67 5.60 -2.97
N ILE A 173 21.82 6.49 -2.45
CA ILE A 173 20.61 6.16 -1.70
C ILE A 173 19.40 6.21 -2.62
N ILE A 174 18.63 5.12 -2.65
CA ILE A 174 17.32 5.09 -3.30
C ILE A 174 16.30 5.73 -2.36
N VAL A 175 15.53 6.70 -2.85
CA VAL A 175 14.43 7.30 -2.08
C VAL A 175 13.09 6.75 -2.55
N SER A 176 12.24 6.39 -1.58
CA SER A 176 10.88 5.91 -1.83
C SER A 176 9.87 6.74 -1.03
N PRO A 177 9.29 7.80 -1.62
CA PRO A 177 8.25 8.58 -0.95
C PRO A 177 6.97 7.77 -0.75
N ASN A 178 6.35 7.93 0.41
CA ASN A 178 5.04 7.34 0.69
C ASN A 178 3.95 8.10 -0.07
N ILE A 179 3.29 7.44 -1.02
CA ILE A 179 2.21 8.01 -1.85
C ILE A 179 0.90 7.28 -1.52
N LYS A 180 -0.11 8.02 -1.07
CA LYS A 180 -1.46 7.48 -0.81
C LYS A 180 -2.30 7.52 -2.09
N PRO A 181 -3.06 6.46 -2.42
CA PRO A 181 -3.93 6.41 -3.60
C PRO A 181 -5.30 7.07 -3.35
N GLY A 182 -5.36 8.06 -2.48
CA GLY A 182 -6.56 8.77 -2.11
C GLY A 182 -6.28 10.24 -1.81
N MET A 183 -7.26 11.09 -2.14
CA MET A 183 -7.19 12.52 -1.95
C MET A 183 -8.18 12.96 -0.88
N LEU A 184 -7.70 13.61 0.18
CA LEU A 184 -8.56 14.20 1.21
C LEU A 184 -9.54 15.20 0.57
N LEU A 185 -10.72 15.38 1.16
CA LEU A 185 -11.70 16.35 0.67
C LEU A 185 -11.19 17.80 0.70
N VAL A 186 -10.15 18.06 1.47
CA VAL A 186 -9.44 19.36 1.57
C VAL A 186 -8.14 19.40 0.77
N HIS A 187 -7.90 18.40 -0.10
CA HIS A 187 -6.67 18.30 -0.86
C HIS A 187 -6.59 19.40 -1.93
N PRO A 188 -5.47 20.13 -2.06
CA PRO A 188 -5.35 21.23 -3.01
C PRO A 188 -5.55 20.85 -4.49
N LEU A 189 -5.26 19.60 -4.87
CA LEU A 189 -5.47 19.09 -6.24
C LEU A 189 -6.81 18.39 -6.45
N LEU A 190 -7.71 18.38 -5.45
CA LEU A 190 -8.93 17.57 -5.52
C LEU A 190 -9.81 17.94 -6.72
N GLU A 191 -10.09 19.23 -6.90
CA GLU A 191 -10.98 19.70 -7.97
C GLU A 191 -10.38 19.49 -9.36
N GLU A 192 -9.06 19.64 -9.50
CA GLU A 192 -8.35 19.30 -10.74
C GLU A 192 -8.51 17.83 -11.09
N MET A 193 -8.34 16.94 -10.11
CA MET A 193 -8.46 15.49 -10.32
C MET A 193 -9.91 15.05 -10.54
N LYS A 194 -10.90 15.72 -9.93
CA LYS A 194 -12.32 15.53 -10.25
C LYS A 194 -12.61 15.89 -11.71
N ALA A 195 -12.09 17.01 -12.19
CA ALA A 195 -12.25 17.43 -13.59
C ALA A 195 -11.63 16.44 -14.60
N LYS A 196 -10.66 15.66 -14.17
CA LYS A 196 -10.03 14.58 -14.96
C LYS A 196 -10.72 13.22 -14.79
N ASP A 197 -11.85 13.14 -14.09
CA ASP A 197 -12.62 11.92 -13.84
C ASP A 197 -11.78 10.77 -13.24
N MET A 198 -10.96 11.10 -12.24
CA MET A 198 -9.99 10.17 -11.69
C MET A 198 -10.50 9.32 -10.51
N PHE A 199 -11.70 9.55 -9.98
CA PHE A 199 -12.18 8.94 -8.75
C PHE A 199 -13.24 7.85 -8.97
N LEU A 200 -13.37 6.97 -7.97
CA LEU A 200 -14.41 5.94 -7.94
C LEU A 200 -15.79 6.57 -7.82
N PRO A 201 -16.78 6.13 -8.62
CA PRO A 201 -18.15 6.59 -8.49
C PRO A 201 -18.78 6.12 -7.17
N ALA A 202 -19.76 6.86 -6.69
CA ALA A 202 -20.63 6.43 -5.59
C ALA A 202 -21.39 5.14 -5.96
N SER A 203 -21.79 4.39 -4.94
CA SER A 203 -22.59 3.17 -5.06
C SER A 203 -23.77 3.21 -4.08
N ASP A 204 -24.67 2.21 -4.17
CA ASP A 204 -25.82 2.11 -3.26
C ASP A 204 -25.38 2.01 -1.79
N ASP A 205 -24.24 1.33 -1.53
CA ASP A 205 -23.65 1.19 -0.19
C ASP A 205 -22.79 2.38 0.24
N ASN A 206 -22.46 3.28 -0.69
CA ASN A 206 -21.65 4.46 -0.45
C ASN A 206 -22.16 5.62 -1.28
N ALA A 207 -23.12 6.37 -0.72
CA ALA A 207 -23.73 7.54 -1.37
C ALA A 207 -22.73 8.68 -1.66
N GLY A 208 -21.59 8.69 -0.96
CA GLY A 208 -20.46 9.53 -1.24
C GLY A 208 -20.72 11.04 -1.17
N VAL A 209 -19.87 11.77 -1.90
CA VAL A 209 -19.97 13.23 -2.09
C VAL A 209 -19.84 13.52 -3.59
N ASP A 210 -20.73 14.37 -4.12
CA ASP A 210 -20.76 14.74 -5.54
C ASP A 210 -20.83 13.54 -6.50
N GLY A 211 -21.49 12.45 -6.10
CA GLY A 211 -21.57 11.22 -6.89
C GLY A 211 -20.29 10.38 -6.89
N LEU A 212 -19.35 10.68 -6.01
CA LEU A 212 -18.08 9.96 -5.86
C LEU A 212 -18.01 9.25 -4.50
N ALA A 213 -17.47 8.03 -4.47
CA ALA A 213 -17.35 7.23 -3.27
C ALA A 213 -16.37 7.84 -2.27
N VAL A 214 -16.80 8.02 -1.03
CA VAL A 214 -15.96 8.52 0.07
C VAL A 214 -15.44 7.37 0.91
N GLY A 215 -14.14 7.35 1.12
CA GLY A 215 -13.51 6.53 2.14
C GLY A 215 -12.92 7.38 3.26
N THR A 216 -12.49 6.72 4.32
CA THR A 216 -11.87 7.39 5.47
C THR A 216 -10.58 6.66 5.84
N TRP A 217 -9.53 7.44 6.09
CA TRP A 217 -8.29 6.93 6.66
C TRP A 217 -7.81 7.90 7.75
N TRP A 218 -6.68 7.62 8.38
CA TRP A 218 -6.15 8.43 9.49
C TRP A 218 -6.01 9.94 9.19
N GLY A 219 -5.94 10.34 7.92
CA GLY A 219 -5.90 11.76 7.50
C GLY A 219 -7.27 12.44 7.48
N GLY A 220 -8.37 11.68 7.47
CA GLY A 220 -9.74 12.14 7.36
C GLY A 220 -10.49 11.53 6.18
N PRO A 221 -11.68 12.05 5.84
CA PRO A 221 -12.45 11.62 4.68
C PRO A 221 -11.80 12.07 3.36
N GLY A 222 -11.96 11.27 2.32
CA GLY A 222 -11.41 11.55 1.01
C GLY A 222 -11.93 10.62 -0.08
N LEU A 223 -11.50 10.88 -1.31
CA LEU A 223 -11.87 10.13 -2.50
C LEU A 223 -10.72 9.19 -2.91
N PHE A 224 -11.04 7.96 -3.27
CA PHE A 224 -10.07 7.02 -3.80
C PHE A 224 -9.96 7.09 -5.32
N VAL A 225 -8.74 6.98 -5.80
CA VAL A 225 -8.42 7.04 -7.24
C VAL A 225 -8.85 5.75 -7.93
N ASP A 226 -9.56 5.86 -9.05
CA ASP A 226 -10.00 4.74 -9.88
C ASP A 226 -8.92 4.28 -10.85
N PHE A 227 -8.05 3.39 -10.42
CA PHE A 227 -7.00 2.80 -11.26
C PHE A 227 -7.50 1.78 -12.28
N THR A 228 -8.79 1.47 -12.35
CA THR A 228 -9.35 0.63 -13.41
C THR A 228 -9.33 1.36 -14.75
N LYS A 229 -9.46 2.70 -14.73
CA LYS A 229 -9.40 3.56 -15.93
C LYS A 229 -7.96 3.75 -16.40
N GLN A 230 -7.72 3.58 -17.71
CA GLN A 230 -6.40 3.82 -18.30
C GLN A 230 -6.00 5.29 -18.19
N SER A 231 -6.92 6.22 -18.48
CA SER A 231 -6.68 7.67 -18.37
C SER A 231 -6.22 8.07 -16.97
N THR A 232 -6.84 7.50 -15.93
CA THR A 232 -6.44 7.74 -14.54
C THR A 232 -5.00 7.28 -14.27
N ARG A 233 -4.63 6.09 -14.75
CA ARG A 233 -3.25 5.59 -14.61
C ARG A 233 -2.22 6.48 -15.31
N GLU A 234 -2.58 7.05 -16.46
CA GLU A 234 -1.72 7.97 -17.23
C GLU A 234 -1.57 9.31 -16.50
N HIS A 235 -2.67 9.90 -16.01
CA HIS A 235 -2.61 11.11 -15.19
C HIS A 235 -1.81 10.89 -13.90
N TRP A 236 -2.02 9.77 -13.21
CA TRP A 236 -1.28 9.42 -12.00
C TRP A 236 0.23 9.34 -12.24
N LYS A 237 0.64 8.71 -13.33
CA LYS A 237 2.06 8.68 -13.75
C LYS A 237 2.62 10.07 -14.01
N GLN A 238 1.79 10.97 -14.56
CA GLN A 238 2.22 12.35 -14.79
C GLN A 238 2.42 13.09 -13.48
N TYR A 239 1.48 12.99 -12.52
CA TYR A 239 1.67 13.58 -11.20
C TYR A 239 2.95 13.08 -10.50
N ILE A 240 3.26 11.79 -10.60
CA ILE A 240 4.52 11.24 -10.04
C ILE A 240 5.75 11.88 -10.70
N LYS A 241 5.69 12.22 -12.00
CA LYS A 241 6.84 12.81 -12.71
C LYS A 241 7.00 14.30 -12.42
N ASP A 242 5.89 14.98 -12.15
CA ASP A 242 5.87 16.45 -11.98
C ASP A 242 6.15 16.86 -10.52
N THR A 243 6.09 15.90 -9.58
CA THR A 243 6.35 16.11 -8.15
C THR A 243 7.76 15.75 -7.74
#